data_89bb4b3822aba4550eb11155d47a35db
#
_entry.id   89bb4b3822aba4550eb11155d47a35db
#
_cell.length_a   1.000
_cell.length_b   1.000
_cell.length_c   1.000
_cell.angle_alpha   90.00
_cell.angle_beta   90.00
_cell.angle_gamma   90.00
#
_symmetry.space_group_name_H-M   'P 1'
#
loop_
_entity.id
_entity.type
_entity.pdbx_description
1 polymer ?
#
loop_
_entity_poly.entity_id
_entity_poly.type
_entity_poly.pdbx_seq_one_letter_code
_entity_poly.pdbx_strand_id
1 'polypeptide(L)'
;MTVLFVNACLRGDESRTLKLCREYLEGVEGVKEVNLSELHLEPYYGDSAAYRAQLEAKGLFDDPMFDIGKDFAEADEIVIGAPYWDLSFPAALKIYIEHAAVMGVTFHYTEEGRCEGLCRAKHLTYITTGGGQVSAMNYGYEYLCGIASMFGIPETRFAAAENLDVVGADIEANLNEARKVLSRLKATRQGRDAIARCE
;
A
#
# COMPACT_ATOMS: atom_id res chain seq x y z
N MET A 1 -8.93 15.45 1.02
CA MET A 1 -8.47 14.17 0.44
C MET A 1 -7.48 13.56 1.43
N THR A 2 -7.73 12.33 1.83
CA THR A 2 -6.88 11.60 2.79
C THR A 2 -6.01 10.61 2.03
N VAL A 3 -4.68 10.70 2.20
CA VAL A 3 -3.72 9.76 1.63
C VAL A 3 -3.19 8.87 2.73
N LEU A 4 -3.44 7.57 2.65
CA LEU A 4 -2.84 6.60 3.55
C LEU A 4 -1.48 6.18 2.99
N PHE A 5 -0.40 6.53 3.67
CA PHE A 5 0.95 6.09 3.33
C PHE A 5 1.38 4.95 4.25
N VAL A 6 1.42 3.74 3.71
CA VAL A 6 1.91 2.54 4.40
C VAL A 6 3.41 2.43 4.16
N ASN A 7 4.19 2.75 5.19
CA ASN A 7 5.65 2.72 5.16
C ASN A 7 6.16 1.39 5.70
N ALA A 8 6.49 0.47 4.79
CA ALA A 8 7.13 -0.82 5.09
C ALA A 8 8.65 -0.80 4.88
N CYS A 9 9.27 0.38 4.93
CA CYS A 9 10.70 0.57 4.72
C CYS A 9 11.47 0.40 6.03
N LEU A 10 11.69 -0.85 6.44
CA LEU A 10 12.23 -1.23 7.76
C LEU A 10 13.64 -0.72 8.07
N ARG A 11 14.35 -0.10 7.12
CA ARG A 11 15.67 0.52 7.32
C ARG A 11 15.60 2.01 7.66
N GLY A 12 14.40 2.55 7.86
CA GLY A 12 14.19 3.96 8.17
C GLY A 12 14.81 4.89 7.13
N ASP A 13 15.46 5.96 7.58
CA ASP A 13 16.03 7.01 6.70
C ASP A 13 17.16 6.53 5.76
N GLU A 14 17.73 5.35 5.99
CA GLU A 14 18.66 4.74 5.04
C GLU A 14 17.97 4.10 3.84
N SER A 15 16.66 3.95 3.88
CA SER A 15 15.90 3.30 2.82
C SER A 15 15.80 4.18 1.58
N ARG A 16 16.31 3.69 0.45
CA ARG A 16 16.15 4.31 -0.86
C ARG A 16 14.66 4.36 -1.27
N THR A 17 13.89 3.32 -0.92
CA THR A 17 12.45 3.28 -1.18
C THR A 17 11.72 4.38 -0.43
N LEU A 18 12.03 4.58 0.86
CA LEU A 18 11.40 5.63 1.66
C LEU A 18 11.69 7.03 1.11
N LYS A 19 12.93 7.27 0.64
CA LYS A 19 13.29 8.54 0.00
C LYS A 19 12.43 8.82 -1.23
N LEU A 20 12.24 7.84 -2.11
CA LEU A 20 11.35 7.95 -3.27
C LEU A 20 9.88 8.21 -2.86
N CYS A 21 9.39 7.54 -1.81
CA CYS A 21 8.06 7.78 -1.28
C CYS A 21 7.88 9.21 -0.76
N ARG A 22 8.85 9.72 0.01
CA ARG A 22 8.83 11.10 0.53
C ARG A 22 8.86 12.13 -0.61
N GLU A 23 9.69 11.92 -1.63
CA GLU A 23 9.72 12.77 -2.84
C GLU A 23 8.36 12.74 -3.59
N TYR A 24 7.74 11.57 -3.71
CA TYR A 24 6.42 11.43 -4.32
C TYR A 24 5.32 12.16 -3.54
N LEU A 25 5.38 12.10 -2.21
CA LEU A 25 4.40 12.69 -1.30
C LEU A 25 4.70 14.15 -0.94
N GLU A 26 5.84 14.70 -1.37
CA GLU A 26 6.19 16.09 -1.12
C GLU A 26 5.12 17.07 -1.63
N GLY A 27 4.66 17.97 -0.75
CA GLY A 27 3.60 18.94 -1.06
C GLY A 27 2.19 18.35 -1.12
N VAL A 28 2.01 17.10 -0.71
CA VAL A 28 0.69 16.46 -0.61
C VAL A 28 0.12 16.70 0.79
N GLU A 29 -1.07 17.31 0.85
CA GLU A 29 -1.79 17.51 2.11
C GLU A 29 -2.61 16.28 2.49
N GLY A 30 -2.85 16.12 3.82
CA GLY A 30 -3.69 15.03 4.34
C GLY A 30 -3.07 13.64 4.28
N VAL A 31 -1.72 13.56 4.27
CA VAL A 31 -1.00 12.30 4.36
C VAL A 31 -1.03 11.79 5.80
N LYS A 32 -1.58 10.58 5.98
CA LYS A 32 -1.48 9.79 7.20
C LYS A 32 -0.44 8.70 6.97
N GLU A 33 0.75 8.84 7.56
CA GLU A 33 1.78 7.80 7.50
C GLU A 33 1.55 6.75 8.58
N VAL A 34 1.63 5.47 8.18
CA VAL A 34 1.67 4.31 9.08
C VAL A 34 3.03 3.64 8.88
N ASN A 35 3.92 3.81 9.85
CA ASN A 35 5.25 3.23 9.84
C ASN A 35 5.23 1.83 10.47
N LEU A 36 5.40 0.80 9.65
CA LEU A 36 5.29 -0.59 10.10
C LEU A 36 6.44 -1.01 11.03
N SER A 37 7.57 -0.30 11.03
CA SER A 37 8.65 -0.56 11.99
C SER A 37 8.30 -0.13 13.42
N GLU A 38 7.32 0.75 13.61
CA GLU A 38 6.86 1.26 14.90
C GLU A 38 5.58 0.60 15.38
N LEU A 39 4.82 -0.02 14.46
CA LEU A 39 3.48 -0.52 14.75
C LEU A 39 3.46 -1.86 15.49
N HIS A 40 4.54 -2.65 15.44
CA HIS A 40 4.72 -3.94 16.11
C HIS A 40 3.52 -4.89 15.95
N LEU A 41 3.00 -5.02 14.74
CA LEU A 41 1.89 -5.92 14.45
C LEU A 41 2.32 -7.38 14.51
N GLU A 42 1.49 -8.18 15.17
CA GLU A 42 1.64 -9.63 15.19
C GLU A 42 0.67 -10.29 14.19
N PRO A 43 1.05 -11.40 13.56
CA PRO A 43 0.12 -12.20 12.77
C PRO A 43 -1.03 -12.70 13.64
N TYR A 44 -2.20 -12.94 13.03
CA TYR A 44 -3.31 -13.57 13.74
C TYR A 44 -3.07 -15.08 13.91
N TYR A 45 -3.14 -15.56 15.14
CA TYR A 45 -3.18 -16.99 15.45
C TYR A 45 -3.88 -17.25 16.80
N GLY A 46 -4.39 -18.48 16.98
CA GLY A 46 -4.99 -18.90 18.25
C GLY A 46 -6.10 -17.96 18.70
N ASP A 47 -5.94 -17.43 19.91
CA ASP A 47 -6.97 -16.62 20.57
C ASP A 47 -7.23 -15.29 19.85
N SER A 48 -6.21 -14.66 19.26
CA SER A 48 -6.40 -13.40 18.53
C SER A 48 -7.25 -13.58 17.27
N ALA A 49 -7.03 -14.68 16.54
CA ALA A 49 -7.84 -15.02 15.37
C ALA A 49 -9.29 -15.37 15.76
N ALA A 50 -9.47 -16.12 16.86
CA ALA A 50 -10.79 -16.46 17.37
C ALA A 50 -11.56 -15.24 17.87
N TYR A 51 -10.89 -14.31 18.56
CA TYR A 51 -11.48 -13.06 19.02
C TYR A 51 -11.94 -12.19 17.84
N ARG A 52 -11.07 -12.02 16.84
CA ARG A 52 -11.41 -11.32 15.61
C ARG A 52 -12.66 -11.88 14.94
N ALA A 53 -12.71 -13.20 14.75
CA ALA A 53 -13.85 -13.87 14.12
C ALA A 53 -15.16 -13.66 14.90
N GLN A 54 -15.10 -13.62 16.23
CA GLN A 54 -16.28 -13.32 17.07
C GLN A 54 -16.79 -11.89 16.89
N LEU A 55 -15.89 -10.92 16.79
CA LEU A 55 -16.24 -9.52 16.57
C LEU A 55 -16.85 -9.31 15.18
N GLU A 56 -16.23 -9.87 14.14
CA GLU A 56 -16.72 -9.83 12.75
C GLU A 56 -18.13 -10.46 12.64
N ALA A 57 -18.35 -11.63 13.25
CA ALA A 57 -19.65 -12.31 13.25
C ALA A 57 -20.76 -11.51 13.96
N LYS A 58 -20.41 -10.62 14.88
CA LYS A 58 -21.34 -9.75 15.61
C LYS A 58 -21.45 -8.34 15.01
N GLY A 59 -20.67 -8.02 13.98
CA GLY A 59 -20.61 -6.68 13.39
C GLY A 59 -20.05 -5.61 14.34
N LEU A 60 -19.20 -6.00 15.31
CA LEU A 60 -18.63 -5.11 16.32
C LEU A 60 -17.33 -4.47 15.79
N PHE A 61 -17.45 -3.65 14.76
CA PHE A 61 -16.30 -3.02 14.09
C PHE A 61 -15.74 -1.79 14.79
N ASP A 62 -16.34 -1.34 15.90
CA ASP A 62 -15.81 -0.24 16.72
C ASP A 62 -14.59 -0.65 17.57
N ASP A 63 -14.30 -1.95 17.68
CA ASP A 63 -13.13 -2.45 18.39
C ASP A 63 -11.84 -1.94 17.70
N PRO A 64 -10.83 -1.47 18.47
CA PRO A 64 -9.56 -0.97 17.92
C PRO A 64 -8.81 -1.96 17.03
N MET A 65 -9.08 -3.25 17.15
CA MET A 65 -8.55 -4.30 16.27
C MET A 65 -8.80 -4.01 14.77
N PHE A 66 -9.89 -3.30 14.46
CA PHE A 66 -10.30 -2.98 13.10
C PHE A 66 -9.88 -1.59 12.61
N ASP A 67 -9.16 -0.80 13.42
CA ASP A 67 -8.78 0.57 13.05
C ASP A 67 -7.93 0.62 11.78
N ILE A 68 -7.03 -0.35 11.58
CA ILE A 68 -6.24 -0.49 10.35
C ILE A 68 -7.16 -0.70 9.13
N GLY A 69 -8.17 -1.55 9.25
CA GLY A 69 -9.15 -1.80 8.19
C GLY A 69 -9.98 -0.55 7.89
N LYS A 70 -10.44 0.16 8.93
CA LYS A 70 -11.19 1.42 8.77
C LYS A 70 -10.34 2.50 8.10
N ASP A 71 -9.11 2.69 8.55
CA ASP A 71 -8.17 3.65 7.93
C ASP A 71 -7.95 3.34 6.44
N PHE A 72 -7.82 2.05 6.10
CA PHE A 72 -7.63 1.62 4.72
C PHE A 72 -8.89 1.84 3.88
N ALA A 73 -10.06 1.54 4.42
CA ALA A 73 -11.36 1.73 3.73
C ALA A 73 -11.68 3.21 3.49
N GLU A 74 -11.32 4.09 4.44
CA GLU A 74 -11.67 5.51 4.41
C GLU A 74 -10.67 6.38 3.63
N ALA A 75 -9.51 5.87 3.27
CA ALA A 75 -8.52 6.60 2.50
C ALA A 75 -9.02 6.89 1.07
N ASP A 76 -8.76 8.10 0.55
CA ASP A 76 -9.07 8.47 -0.83
C ASP A 76 -7.98 8.00 -1.81
N GLU A 77 -6.77 7.79 -1.31
CA GLU A 77 -5.61 7.25 -2.02
C GLU A 77 -4.75 6.43 -1.07
N ILE A 78 -4.16 5.35 -1.59
CA ILE A 78 -3.23 4.51 -0.84
C ILE A 78 -1.87 4.52 -1.53
N VAL A 79 -0.83 4.80 -0.76
CA VAL A 79 0.57 4.71 -1.18
C VAL A 79 1.27 3.68 -0.31
N ILE A 80 1.88 2.69 -0.93
CA ILE A 80 2.66 1.65 -0.24
C ILE A 80 4.11 1.77 -0.65
N GLY A 81 4.98 2.03 0.33
CA GLY A 81 6.43 2.01 0.16
C GLY A 81 7.03 0.77 0.81
N ALA A 82 7.58 -0.15 0.01
CA ALA A 82 8.23 -1.34 0.53
C ALA A 82 9.41 -1.75 -0.35
N PRO A 83 10.57 -2.14 0.21
CA PRO A 83 11.68 -2.65 -0.57
C PRO A 83 11.32 -4.01 -1.19
N TYR A 84 11.95 -4.32 -2.33
CA TYR A 84 11.81 -5.61 -2.98
C TYR A 84 12.68 -6.64 -2.27
N TRP A 85 12.06 -7.55 -1.53
CA TRP A 85 12.71 -8.65 -0.82
C TRP A 85 12.09 -9.98 -1.24
N ASP A 86 12.93 -10.95 -1.56
CA ASP A 86 12.53 -12.33 -1.80
C ASP A 86 11.39 -12.45 -2.84
N LEU A 87 11.55 -11.76 -3.96
CA LEU A 87 10.56 -11.67 -5.07
C LEU A 87 9.25 -10.94 -4.70
N SER A 88 9.19 -10.32 -3.54
CA SER A 88 7.99 -9.65 -3.00
C SER A 88 8.38 -8.42 -2.15
N PHE A 89 7.83 -8.30 -0.96
CA PHE A 89 8.04 -7.24 0.01
C PHE A 89 8.23 -7.83 1.42
N PRO A 90 8.69 -7.05 2.42
CA PRO A 90 8.87 -7.53 3.79
C PRO A 90 7.59 -8.12 4.40
N ALA A 91 7.73 -9.18 5.22
CA ALA A 91 6.62 -9.85 5.89
C ALA A 91 5.72 -8.89 6.71
N ALA A 92 6.29 -7.83 7.26
CA ALA A 92 5.53 -6.80 7.99
C ALA A 92 4.38 -6.20 7.15
N LEU A 93 4.60 -6.00 5.84
CA LEU A 93 3.53 -5.51 4.95
C LEU A 93 2.45 -6.57 4.75
N LYS A 94 2.80 -7.86 4.65
CA LYS A 94 1.81 -8.94 4.56
C LYS A 94 0.94 -8.99 5.81
N ILE A 95 1.55 -8.89 6.99
CA ILE A 95 0.83 -8.85 8.28
C ILE A 95 -0.11 -7.63 8.30
N TYR A 96 0.39 -6.44 7.93
CA TYR A 96 -0.44 -5.24 7.87
C TYR A 96 -1.67 -5.42 6.96
N ILE A 97 -1.49 -6.01 5.77
CA ILE A 97 -2.60 -6.27 4.84
C ILE A 97 -3.60 -7.27 5.43
N GLU A 98 -3.16 -8.26 6.21
CA GLU A 98 -4.06 -9.17 6.92
C GLU A 98 -4.91 -8.44 7.96
N HIS A 99 -4.34 -7.44 8.65
CA HIS A 99 -5.10 -6.58 9.57
C HIS A 99 -6.04 -5.63 8.81
N ALA A 100 -5.66 -5.16 7.63
CA ALA A 100 -6.51 -4.31 6.80
C ALA A 100 -7.66 -5.08 6.14
N ALA A 101 -7.49 -6.38 5.86
CA ALA A 101 -8.49 -7.21 5.18
C ALA A 101 -9.60 -7.65 6.16
N VAL A 102 -10.61 -6.81 6.37
CA VAL A 102 -11.72 -7.02 7.30
C VAL A 102 -13.03 -7.16 6.53
N MET A 103 -13.66 -8.35 6.66
CA MET A 103 -14.97 -8.60 6.05
C MET A 103 -16.03 -7.70 6.71
N GLY A 104 -16.77 -6.96 5.88
CA GLY A 104 -17.73 -5.95 6.33
C GLY A 104 -17.16 -4.54 6.48
N VAL A 105 -15.84 -4.35 6.33
CA VAL A 105 -15.18 -3.04 6.39
C VAL A 105 -14.44 -2.70 5.10
N THR A 106 -13.55 -3.56 4.62
CA THR A 106 -12.79 -3.34 3.38
C THR A 106 -13.32 -4.13 2.19
N PHE A 107 -14.06 -5.19 2.42
CA PHE A 107 -14.75 -5.99 1.41
C PHE A 107 -15.90 -6.77 2.05
N HIS A 108 -16.80 -7.32 1.21
CA HIS A 108 -17.82 -8.27 1.64
C HIS A 108 -18.11 -9.30 0.54
N TYR A 109 -18.90 -10.32 0.89
CA TYR A 109 -19.44 -11.27 -0.09
C TYR A 109 -20.94 -11.02 -0.28
N THR A 110 -21.38 -11.00 -1.54
CA THR A 110 -22.82 -10.94 -1.88
C THR A 110 -23.51 -12.29 -1.63
N GLU A 111 -24.84 -12.33 -1.71
CA GLU A 111 -25.62 -13.57 -1.59
C GLU A 111 -25.24 -14.58 -2.70
N GLU A 112 -24.79 -14.11 -3.87
CA GLU A 112 -24.31 -14.94 -4.97
C GLU A 112 -22.84 -15.36 -4.82
N GLY A 113 -22.19 -15.02 -3.71
CA GLY A 113 -20.80 -15.40 -3.40
C GLY A 113 -19.76 -14.56 -4.12
N ARG A 114 -20.12 -13.40 -4.70
CA ARG A 114 -19.15 -12.47 -5.29
C ARG A 114 -18.48 -11.63 -4.21
N CYS A 115 -17.17 -11.43 -4.32
CA CYS A 115 -16.45 -10.49 -3.49
C CYS A 115 -16.62 -9.07 -4.03
N GLU A 116 -17.12 -8.16 -3.20
CA GLU A 116 -17.27 -6.73 -3.52
C GLU A 116 -16.46 -5.90 -2.52
N GLY A 117 -15.64 -4.98 -3.04
CA GLY A 117 -14.80 -4.11 -2.23
C GLY A 117 -15.57 -2.90 -1.72
N LEU A 118 -15.18 -2.44 -0.53
CA LEU A 118 -15.81 -1.33 0.20
C LEU A 118 -14.90 -0.11 0.36
N CYS A 119 -13.65 -0.17 -0.13
CA CYS A 119 -12.71 0.94 0.02
C CYS A 119 -13.02 2.10 -0.94
N ARG A 120 -12.81 3.34 -0.45
CA ARG A 120 -13.06 4.56 -1.21
C ARG A 120 -11.92 4.94 -2.15
N ALA A 121 -10.72 4.40 -1.92
CA ALA A 121 -9.52 4.78 -2.64
C ALA A 121 -9.70 4.67 -4.16
N LYS A 122 -9.26 5.70 -4.88
CA LYS A 122 -9.31 5.74 -6.35
C LYS A 122 -8.16 4.98 -6.98
N HIS A 123 -7.04 4.88 -6.27
CA HIS A 123 -5.87 4.14 -6.71
C HIS A 123 -4.99 3.72 -5.54
N LEU A 124 -4.25 2.65 -5.77
CA LEU A 124 -3.17 2.16 -4.91
C LEU A 124 -1.86 2.31 -5.69
N THR A 125 -0.91 3.06 -5.13
CA THR A 125 0.43 3.25 -5.71
C THR A 125 1.44 2.44 -4.93
N TYR A 126 2.15 1.52 -5.58
CA TYR A 126 3.25 0.78 -4.98
C TYR A 126 4.60 1.33 -5.46
N ILE A 127 5.44 1.74 -4.51
CA ILE A 127 6.78 2.26 -4.75
C ILE A 127 7.79 1.30 -4.12
N THR A 128 8.75 0.85 -4.92
CA THR A 128 9.74 -0.13 -4.47
C THR A 128 11.15 0.16 -4.99
N THR A 129 12.14 -0.44 -4.35
CA THR A 129 13.51 -0.49 -4.87
C THR A 129 14.07 -1.90 -4.70
N GLY A 130 14.81 -2.37 -5.71
CA GLY A 130 15.45 -3.68 -5.70
C GLY A 130 16.94 -3.62 -6.03
N GLY A 131 17.71 -4.51 -5.42
CA GLY A 131 19.13 -4.69 -5.73
C GLY A 131 19.37 -5.24 -7.13
N GLY A 132 18.47 -6.10 -7.61
CA GLY A 132 18.43 -6.64 -8.98
C GLY A 132 17.20 -6.18 -9.74
N GLN A 133 16.81 -6.95 -10.79
CA GLN A 133 15.59 -6.70 -11.55
C GLN A 133 14.35 -7.02 -10.72
N VAL A 134 13.44 -6.07 -10.62
CA VAL A 134 12.14 -6.20 -9.96
C VAL A 134 11.05 -6.59 -10.96
N SER A 135 11.13 -6.06 -12.18
CA SER A 135 10.12 -6.23 -13.22
C SER A 135 10.02 -7.66 -13.75
N ALA A 136 11.08 -8.47 -13.65
CA ALA A 136 11.11 -9.83 -14.17
C ALA A 136 10.19 -10.80 -13.39
N MET A 137 10.09 -10.64 -12.07
CA MET A 137 9.23 -11.44 -11.18
C MET A 137 8.83 -10.56 -10.00
N ASN A 138 7.62 -10.00 -10.01
CA ASN A 138 7.16 -9.11 -8.96
C ASN A 138 5.85 -9.60 -8.32
N TYR A 139 5.97 -10.67 -7.55
CA TYR A 139 4.83 -11.24 -6.83
C TYR A 139 4.26 -10.29 -5.76
N GLY A 140 5.07 -9.34 -5.29
CA GLY A 140 4.59 -8.28 -4.40
C GLY A 140 3.59 -7.35 -5.10
N TYR A 141 3.91 -6.88 -6.31
CA TYR A 141 2.98 -6.04 -7.06
C TYR A 141 1.74 -6.81 -7.53
N GLU A 142 1.91 -8.03 -8.02
CA GLU A 142 0.78 -8.89 -8.42
C GLU A 142 -0.17 -9.16 -7.23
N TYR A 143 0.39 -9.41 -6.05
CA TYR A 143 -0.39 -9.56 -4.83
C TYR A 143 -1.17 -8.29 -4.50
N LEU A 144 -0.52 -7.11 -4.56
CA LEU A 144 -1.19 -5.82 -4.30
C LEU A 144 -2.27 -5.50 -5.34
N CYS A 145 -2.11 -5.91 -6.60
CA CYS A 145 -3.15 -5.81 -7.62
C CYS A 145 -4.37 -6.68 -7.23
N GLY A 146 -4.14 -7.90 -6.75
CA GLY A 146 -5.20 -8.78 -6.25
C GLY A 146 -5.94 -8.17 -5.05
N ILE A 147 -5.20 -7.62 -4.08
CA ILE A 147 -5.77 -6.94 -2.91
C ILE A 147 -6.57 -5.70 -3.33
N ALA A 148 -6.03 -4.87 -4.22
CA ALA A 148 -6.75 -3.69 -4.74
C ALA A 148 -8.08 -4.09 -5.39
N SER A 149 -8.07 -5.14 -6.23
CA SER A 149 -9.29 -5.69 -6.84
C SER A 149 -10.28 -6.18 -5.78
N MET A 150 -9.83 -6.93 -4.78
CA MET A 150 -10.67 -7.43 -3.69
C MET A 150 -11.29 -6.29 -2.87
N PHE A 151 -10.56 -5.20 -2.67
CA PHE A 151 -11.01 -4.03 -1.90
C PHE A 151 -11.77 -3.00 -2.73
N GLY A 152 -11.98 -3.24 -4.03
CA GLY A 152 -12.73 -2.36 -4.92
C GLY A 152 -11.96 -1.12 -5.39
N ILE A 153 -10.62 -1.14 -5.30
CA ILE A 153 -9.76 -0.05 -5.76
C ILE A 153 -9.51 -0.22 -7.26
N PRO A 154 -10.01 0.69 -8.11
CA PRO A 154 -10.08 0.46 -9.56
C PRO A 154 -8.73 0.58 -10.29
N GLU A 155 -7.74 1.26 -9.70
CA GLU A 155 -6.48 1.54 -10.37
C GLU A 155 -5.30 1.17 -9.46
N THR A 156 -4.37 0.38 -9.99
CA THR A 156 -3.06 0.15 -9.36
C THR A 156 -1.96 0.83 -10.16
N ARG A 157 -1.00 1.43 -9.47
CA ARG A 157 0.13 2.15 -10.02
C ARG A 157 1.42 1.60 -9.45
N PHE A 158 2.47 1.61 -10.26
CA PHE A 158 3.74 1.02 -9.89
C PHE A 158 4.92 1.90 -10.29
N ALA A 159 5.90 2.04 -9.39
CA ALA A 159 7.19 2.63 -9.67
C ALA A 159 8.29 1.84 -8.96
N ALA A 160 9.34 1.49 -9.69
CA ALA A 160 10.48 0.75 -9.15
C ALA A 160 11.80 1.39 -9.59
N ALA A 161 12.79 1.42 -8.68
CA ALA A 161 14.19 1.58 -9.04
C ALA A 161 14.87 0.22 -8.91
N GLU A 162 15.46 -0.26 -9.99
CA GLU A 162 16.02 -1.60 -10.12
C GLU A 162 17.54 -1.57 -10.23
N ASN A 163 18.18 -2.73 -10.03
CA ASN A 163 19.63 -2.94 -10.21
C ASN A 163 20.50 -2.05 -9.29
N LEU A 164 20.01 -1.73 -8.10
CA LEU A 164 20.71 -0.81 -7.19
C LEU A 164 21.91 -1.42 -6.47
N ASP A 165 22.08 -2.75 -6.51
CA ASP A 165 23.20 -3.48 -5.92
C ASP A 165 24.00 -4.27 -6.98
N VAL A 166 23.74 -4.03 -8.27
CA VAL A 166 24.49 -4.63 -9.38
C VAL A 166 25.83 -3.91 -9.51
N VAL A 167 26.93 -4.67 -9.58
CA VAL A 167 28.28 -4.13 -9.74
C VAL A 167 28.40 -3.34 -11.03
N GLY A 168 28.83 -2.09 -10.94
CA GLY A 168 28.99 -1.20 -12.10
C GLY A 168 27.72 -0.51 -12.57
N ALA A 169 26.57 -0.73 -11.92
CA ALA A 169 25.35 0.00 -12.25
C ALA A 169 25.45 1.47 -11.82
N ASP A 170 24.86 2.35 -12.63
CA ASP A 170 24.66 3.75 -12.26
C ASP A 170 23.40 3.86 -11.38
N ILE A 171 23.63 3.83 -10.07
CA ILE A 171 22.55 3.84 -9.06
C ILE A 171 21.70 5.10 -9.21
N GLU A 172 22.32 6.27 -9.44
CA GLU A 172 21.57 7.52 -9.53
C GLU A 172 20.75 7.60 -10.82
N ALA A 173 21.26 7.08 -11.93
CA ALA A 173 20.48 6.96 -13.16
C ALA A 173 19.25 6.06 -12.95
N ASN A 174 19.40 4.92 -12.28
CA ASN A 174 18.29 3.99 -11.98
C ASN A 174 17.24 4.63 -11.06
N LEU A 175 17.66 5.37 -10.04
CA LEU A 175 16.75 6.13 -9.17
C LEU A 175 16.02 7.24 -9.97
N ASN A 176 16.71 7.91 -10.90
CA ASN A 176 16.11 8.95 -11.73
C ASN A 176 15.05 8.41 -12.69
N GLU A 177 15.18 7.18 -13.20
CA GLU A 177 14.10 6.55 -13.98
C GLU A 177 12.84 6.36 -13.12
N ALA A 178 12.98 5.87 -11.89
CA ALA A 178 11.84 5.77 -10.97
C ALA A 178 11.21 7.15 -10.68
N ARG A 179 12.01 8.19 -10.45
CA ARG A 179 11.54 9.56 -10.25
C ARG A 179 10.73 10.09 -11.44
N LYS A 180 11.15 9.77 -12.69
CA LYS A 180 10.39 10.14 -13.89
C LYS A 180 9.00 9.49 -13.91
N VAL A 181 8.90 8.21 -13.52
CA VAL A 181 7.60 7.52 -13.38
C VAL A 181 6.76 8.21 -12.32
N LEU A 182 7.31 8.42 -11.13
CA LEU A 182 6.61 9.05 -10.00
C LEU A 182 6.13 10.47 -10.34
N SER A 183 6.93 11.25 -11.06
CA SER A 183 6.54 12.60 -11.52
C SER A 183 5.34 12.57 -12.47
N ARG A 184 5.26 11.58 -13.37
CA ARG A 184 4.08 11.40 -14.24
C ARG A 184 2.84 11.01 -13.45
N LEU A 185 2.99 10.10 -12.47
CA LEU A 185 1.89 9.70 -11.58
C LEU A 185 1.38 10.88 -10.73
N LYS A 186 2.29 11.72 -10.24
CA LYS A 186 1.97 12.93 -9.48
C LYS A 186 1.21 13.96 -10.34
N ALA A 187 1.60 14.15 -11.59
CA ALA A 187 0.92 15.05 -12.53
C ALA A 187 -0.52 14.59 -12.84
N THR A 188 -0.75 13.28 -13.03
CA THR A 188 -2.11 12.73 -13.24
C THR A 188 -2.99 12.87 -12.02
N ARG A 189 -2.45 12.81 -10.80
CA ARG A 189 -3.14 13.07 -9.55
C ARG A 189 -3.64 14.52 -9.50
N GLN A 190 -2.76 15.50 -9.71
CA GLN A 190 -3.08 16.93 -9.66
C GLN A 190 -4.11 17.35 -10.73
N GLY A 191 -4.03 16.77 -11.93
CA GLY A 191 -4.98 17.04 -13.03
C GLY A 191 -6.41 16.58 -12.68
N ARG A 192 -6.58 15.47 -11.98
CA ARG A 192 -7.90 14.98 -11.52
C ARG A 192 -8.47 15.81 -10.35
N ASP A 193 -7.63 16.23 -9.42
CA ASP A 193 -8.03 17.10 -8.30
C ASP A 193 -8.48 18.49 -8.78
N ALA A 194 -7.89 18.99 -9.86
CA ALA A 194 -8.30 20.26 -10.48
C ALA A 194 -9.68 20.17 -11.14
N ILE A 195 -10.02 19.05 -11.76
CA ILE A 195 -11.34 18.79 -12.38
C ILE A 195 -12.41 18.62 -11.30
N ALA A 196 -12.12 17.88 -10.22
CA ALA A 196 -13.06 17.65 -9.13
C ALA A 196 -13.38 18.91 -8.28
N ARG A 197 -12.57 19.98 -8.38
CA ARG A 197 -12.83 21.28 -7.72
C ARG A 197 -13.65 22.24 -8.58
N CYS A 198 -13.88 21.88 -9.85
CA CYS A 198 -14.67 22.69 -10.79
C CYS A 198 -16.10 22.17 -11.00
N GLU A 199 -16.49 21.05 -10.38
CA GLU A 199 -17.84 20.52 -10.30
C GLU A 199 -18.44 20.79 -8.92
#